data_bc983efdaad48d20f466d387707da43e
#
_entry.id   bc983efdaad48d20f466d387707da43e
#
_cell.length_a   1.000
_cell.length_b   1.000
_cell.length_c   1.000
_cell.angle_alpha   90.00
_cell.angle_beta   90.00
_cell.angle_gamma   90.00
#
_symmetry.space_group_name_H-M   'P 1'
#
loop_
_entity.id
_entity.type
_entity.pdbx_description
1 polymer ?
#
loop_
_entity_poly.entity_id
_entity_poly.type
_entity_poly.pdbx_seq_one_letter_code
_entity_poly.pdbx_strand_id
1 'polypeptide(L)'
;MQSAGFNASTDGGVQDNGSAQAAMGMTGMVWVDAYSNTACTQTMADSAIAALVQANVNAGQRGLRYEVGDEPTANGCNAPPVYTHITQVVHAVDASAKTWTVDDQFQVGNAVQQGVPMKGAVDILGFDIYPCQSGPCDYAAIDRAVQQIHAAHVTSWEFIIQDFSSAPWRWPAPAEIQAQFDHWKSQGAMGYWVYAWDYQGQQLINQPGNLAAIRQINS
;
A
#
# COMPACT_ATOMS: atom_id res chain seq x y z
N MET A 1 14.50 7.80 -6.79
CA MET A 1 14.04 6.93 -5.68
C MET A 1 15.22 6.38 -4.86
N GLN A 2 16.13 5.57 -5.38
CA GLN A 2 17.25 5.01 -4.61
C GLN A 2 18.10 6.07 -3.88
N SER A 3 18.41 7.21 -4.50
CA SER A 3 19.14 8.31 -3.85
C SER A 3 18.38 8.95 -2.67
N ALA A 4 17.11 8.62 -2.49
CA ALA A 4 16.28 8.98 -1.35
C ALA A 4 16.14 7.83 -0.32
N GLY A 5 16.86 6.72 -0.51
CA GLY A 5 16.87 5.58 0.40
C GLY A 5 15.74 4.57 0.19
N PHE A 6 14.91 4.72 -0.85
CA PHE A 6 13.89 3.73 -1.17
C PHE A 6 14.52 2.42 -1.68
N ASN A 7 14.03 1.30 -1.18
CA ASN A 7 14.44 -0.05 -1.57
C ASN A 7 13.35 -0.83 -2.31
N ALA A 8 12.15 -0.27 -2.43
CA ALA A 8 11.04 -0.85 -3.16
C ALA A 8 10.22 0.23 -3.87
N SER A 9 9.50 -0.15 -4.91
CA SER A 9 8.51 0.69 -5.59
C SER A 9 7.36 -0.15 -6.14
N THR A 10 6.20 0.48 -6.31
CA THR A 10 5.10 0.00 -7.14
C THR A 10 4.97 0.90 -8.37
N ASP A 11 4.45 0.37 -9.46
CA ASP A 11 4.25 1.12 -10.70
C ASP A 11 2.93 1.90 -10.73
N GLY A 12 2.10 1.74 -9.71
CA GLY A 12 0.89 2.54 -9.54
C GLY A 12 -0.24 2.22 -10.53
N GLY A 13 -0.35 0.99 -10.98
CA GLY A 13 -1.49 0.53 -11.77
C GLY A 13 -1.16 0.01 -13.16
N VAL A 14 0.11 -0.17 -13.47
CA VAL A 14 0.55 -0.86 -14.68
C VAL A 14 0.93 -2.29 -14.31
N GLN A 15 0.35 -3.27 -15.00
CA GLN A 15 0.74 -4.66 -14.86
C GLN A 15 2.17 -4.86 -15.36
N ASP A 16 3.13 -4.68 -14.46
CA ASP A 16 4.55 -4.86 -14.75
C ASP A 16 5.03 -6.25 -14.27
N ASN A 17 6.15 -6.67 -14.81
CA ASN A 17 6.85 -7.87 -14.39
C ASN A 17 7.92 -7.60 -13.32
N GLY A 18 7.94 -6.43 -12.70
CA GLY A 18 8.93 -6.01 -11.71
C GLY A 18 10.36 -5.84 -12.26
N SER A 19 10.56 -6.04 -13.57
CA SER A 19 11.89 -6.00 -14.19
C SER A 19 12.50 -4.60 -14.17
N ALA A 20 11.66 -3.55 -14.30
CA ALA A 20 12.11 -2.17 -14.25
C ALA A 20 12.65 -1.83 -12.86
N GLN A 21 11.96 -2.24 -11.80
CA GLN A 21 12.37 -2.07 -10.41
C GLN A 21 13.65 -2.86 -10.12
N ALA A 22 13.71 -4.13 -10.55
CA ALA A 22 14.89 -4.97 -10.39
C ALA A 22 16.12 -4.38 -11.10
N ALA A 23 15.94 -3.82 -12.30
CA ALA A 23 17.02 -3.14 -13.04
C ALA A 23 17.55 -1.90 -12.30
N MET A 24 16.72 -1.27 -11.45
CA MET A 24 17.12 -0.19 -10.55
C MET A 24 17.65 -0.71 -9.19
N GLY A 25 17.76 -2.03 -8.98
CA GLY A 25 18.14 -2.63 -7.70
C GLY A 25 17.09 -2.43 -6.59
N MET A 26 15.82 -2.31 -6.96
CA MET A 26 14.68 -2.15 -6.05
C MET A 26 13.79 -3.40 -6.10
N THR A 27 13.12 -3.70 -5.01
CA THR A 27 12.04 -4.70 -5.01
C THR A 27 10.78 -4.11 -5.63
N GLY A 28 10.20 -4.81 -6.62
CA GLY A 28 8.93 -4.43 -7.21
C GLY A 28 7.74 -4.91 -6.38
N MET A 29 6.67 -4.12 -6.37
CA MET A 29 5.32 -4.58 -6.07
C MET A 29 4.50 -4.50 -7.35
N VAL A 30 3.94 -5.62 -7.77
CA VAL A 30 3.24 -5.75 -9.05
C VAL A 30 1.76 -5.52 -8.82
N TRP A 31 1.18 -4.56 -9.52
CA TRP A 31 -0.27 -4.34 -9.53
C TRP A 31 -0.97 -5.43 -10.36
N VAL A 32 -1.90 -6.16 -9.75
CA VAL A 32 -2.59 -7.29 -10.42
C VAL A 32 -3.89 -6.86 -11.07
N ASP A 33 -4.55 -5.83 -10.55
CA ASP A 33 -5.86 -5.33 -11.03
C ASP A 33 -6.92 -6.45 -11.16
N ALA A 34 -6.94 -7.34 -10.18
CA ALA A 34 -7.79 -8.53 -10.22
C ALA A 34 -9.13 -8.37 -9.54
N TYR A 35 -9.45 -7.18 -9.02
CA TYR A 35 -10.61 -6.93 -8.19
C TYR A 35 -11.33 -5.63 -8.58
N SER A 36 -12.67 -5.67 -8.61
CA SER A 36 -13.49 -4.48 -8.81
C SER A 36 -14.06 -3.99 -7.49
N ASN A 37 -13.62 -2.80 -7.06
CA ASN A 37 -14.18 -2.13 -5.90
C ASN A 37 -15.66 -1.72 -6.08
N THR A 38 -16.15 -1.63 -7.32
CA THR A 38 -17.54 -1.30 -7.60
C THR A 38 -18.45 -2.52 -7.57
N ALA A 39 -17.99 -3.64 -8.15
CA ALA A 39 -18.78 -4.87 -8.26
C ALA A 39 -18.52 -5.85 -7.11
N CYS A 40 -17.49 -5.63 -6.31
CA CYS A 40 -17.05 -6.52 -5.22
C CYS A 40 -16.73 -7.95 -5.70
N THR A 41 -16.18 -8.06 -6.89
CA THR A 41 -15.89 -9.35 -7.54
C THR A 41 -14.50 -9.35 -8.16
N GLN A 42 -13.98 -10.56 -8.36
CA GLN A 42 -12.78 -10.74 -9.16
C GLN A 42 -13.05 -10.36 -10.62
N THR A 43 -12.14 -9.59 -11.21
CA THR A 43 -12.24 -9.09 -12.60
C THR A 43 -11.33 -9.84 -13.56
N MET A 44 -10.22 -10.38 -13.07
CA MET A 44 -9.25 -11.13 -13.87
C MET A 44 -9.44 -12.64 -13.64
N ALA A 45 -9.45 -13.42 -14.71
CA ALA A 45 -9.52 -14.88 -14.59
C ALA A 45 -8.28 -15.44 -13.86
N ASP A 46 -8.45 -16.53 -13.10
CA ASP A 46 -7.36 -17.21 -12.37
C ASP A 46 -6.17 -17.55 -13.27
N SER A 47 -6.44 -18.00 -14.50
CA SER A 47 -5.40 -18.30 -15.48
C SER A 47 -4.59 -17.09 -15.89
N ALA A 48 -5.19 -15.89 -15.91
CA ALA A 48 -4.50 -14.65 -16.24
C ALA A 48 -3.64 -14.18 -15.05
N ILE A 49 -4.15 -14.27 -13.82
CA ILE A 49 -3.39 -14.02 -12.59
C ILE A 49 -2.18 -14.97 -12.52
N ALA A 50 -2.43 -16.26 -12.73
CA ALA A 50 -1.37 -17.27 -12.72
C ALA A 50 -0.31 -17.01 -13.81
N ALA A 51 -0.73 -16.60 -15.00
CA ALA A 51 0.19 -16.26 -16.10
C ALA A 51 1.07 -15.04 -15.77
N LEU A 52 0.50 -14.01 -15.13
CA LEU A 52 1.25 -12.84 -14.67
C LEU A 52 2.33 -13.24 -13.64
N VAL A 53 1.96 -14.01 -12.63
CA VAL A 53 2.90 -14.50 -11.62
C VAL A 53 3.97 -15.40 -12.25
N GLN A 54 3.58 -16.31 -13.17
CA GLN A 54 4.52 -17.19 -13.86
C GLN A 54 5.51 -16.41 -14.75
N ALA A 55 5.08 -15.32 -15.36
CA ALA A 55 5.96 -14.46 -16.15
C ALA A 55 7.08 -13.85 -15.28
N ASN A 56 6.77 -13.39 -14.07
CA ASN A 56 7.76 -12.92 -13.11
C ASN A 56 8.72 -14.04 -12.67
N VAL A 57 8.18 -15.22 -12.35
CA VAL A 57 9.00 -16.39 -12.02
C VAL A 57 9.96 -16.75 -13.14
N ASN A 58 9.49 -16.74 -14.39
CA ASN A 58 10.31 -17.02 -15.59
C ASN A 58 11.39 -15.96 -15.82
N ALA A 59 11.14 -14.72 -15.41
CA ALA A 59 12.13 -13.62 -15.42
C ALA A 59 13.12 -13.71 -14.25
N GLY A 60 13.06 -14.77 -13.44
CA GLY A 60 13.95 -14.97 -12.28
C GLY A 60 13.53 -14.20 -11.04
N GLN A 61 12.34 -13.60 -11.05
CA GLN A 61 11.83 -12.79 -9.94
C GLN A 61 10.84 -13.63 -9.13
N ARG A 62 11.30 -14.15 -8.00
CA ARG A 62 10.48 -14.90 -7.03
C ARG A 62 10.31 -14.10 -5.76
N GLY A 63 9.22 -14.38 -5.02
CA GLY A 63 8.93 -13.74 -3.76
C GLY A 63 8.54 -12.27 -3.89
N LEU A 64 8.06 -11.86 -5.06
CA LEU A 64 7.55 -10.51 -5.27
C LEU A 64 6.30 -10.26 -4.43
N ARG A 65 5.99 -9.00 -4.24
CA ARG A 65 4.70 -8.56 -3.74
C ARG A 65 3.73 -8.33 -4.90
N TYR A 66 2.49 -8.74 -4.69
CA TYR A 66 1.39 -8.56 -5.65
C TYR A 66 0.29 -7.76 -4.96
N GLU A 67 0.08 -6.55 -5.42
CA GLU A 67 -1.03 -5.72 -4.99
C GLU A 67 -2.30 -6.20 -5.67
N VAL A 68 -3.21 -6.76 -4.88
CA VAL A 68 -4.39 -7.48 -5.37
C VAL A 68 -5.68 -6.67 -5.26
N GLY A 69 -5.60 -5.49 -4.70
CA GLY A 69 -6.72 -4.54 -4.62
C GLY A 69 -6.35 -3.29 -3.85
N ASP A 70 -7.15 -2.25 -4.03
CA ASP A 70 -6.95 -0.92 -3.51
C ASP A 70 -8.19 -0.48 -2.74
N GLU A 71 -8.03 -0.10 -1.49
CA GLU A 71 -9.04 0.44 -0.58
C GLU A 71 -10.42 -0.27 -0.65
N PRO A 72 -10.50 -1.61 -0.53
CA PRO A 72 -11.78 -2.31 -0.70
C PRO A 72 -12.83 -1.85 0.32
N THR A 73 -12.45 -1.54 1.53
CA THR A 73 -13.35 -1.15 2.60
C THR A 73 -13.90 0.26 2.39
N ALA A 74 -13.06 1.21 1.97
CA ALA A 74 -13.47 2.57 1.62
C ALA A 74 -14.51 2.59 0.50
N ASN A 75 -14.34 1.71 -0.47
CA ASN A 75 -15.23 1.57 -1.60
C ASN A 75 -16.50 0.74 -1.28
N GLY A 76 -16.68 0.30 -0.04
CA GLY A 76 -17.84 -0.49 0.39
C GLY A 76 -17.81 -1.94 -0.09
N CYS A 77 -16.70 -2.39 -0.63
CA CYS A 77 -16.51 -3.72 -1.18
C CYS A 77 -15.66 -4.61 -0.28
N ASN A 78 -16.14 -4.88 0.90
CA ASN A 78 -15.47 -5.76 1.84
C ASN A 78 -15.76 -7.23 1.49
N ALA A 79 -14.91 -7.85 0.67
CA ALA A 79 -15.06 -9.21 0.18
C ALA A 79 -13.83 -10.10 0.46
N PRO A 80 -13.47 -10.37 1.74
CA PRO A 80 -12.31 -11.19 2.10
C PRO A 80 -12.20 -12.53 1.35
N PRO A 81 -13.30 -13.28 1.07
CA PRO A 81 -13.20 -14.53 0.33
C PRO A 81 -12.63 -14.38 -1.08
N VAL A 82 -12.90 -13.27 -1.77
CA VAL A 82 -12.34 -13.00 -3.11
C VAL A 82 -10.84 -12.77 -3.02
N TYR A 83 -10.39 -11.96 -2.06
CA TYR A 83 -8.96 -11.71 -1.83
C TYR A 83 -8.21 -12.97 -1.40
N THR A 84 -8.83 -13.79 -0.54
CA THR A 84 -8.28 -15.10 -0.15
C THR A 84 -8.11 -16.01 -1.37
N HIS A 85 -9.09 -16.03 -2.29
CA HIS A 85 -8.99 -16.82 -3.51
C HIS A 85 -7.86 -16.31 -4.41
N ILE A 86 -7.76 -15.02 -4.65
CA ILE A 86 -6.65 -14.43 -5.44
C ILE A 86 -5.30 -14.77 -4.81
N THR A 87 -5.17 -14.64 -3.49
CA THR A 87 -3.96 -15.04 -2.75
C THR A 87 -3.59 -16.50 -3.00
N GLN A 88 -4.57 -17.41 -2.98
CA GLN A 88 -4.34 -18.82 -3.28
C GLN A 88 -3.86 -19.05 -4.72
N VAL A 89 -4.40 -18.33 -5.69
CA VAL A 89 -3.96 -18.41 -7.09
C VAL A 89 -2.51 -17.94 -7.23
N VAL A 90 -2.13 -16.83 -6.59
CA VAL A 90 -0.75 -16.34 -6.57
C VAL A 90 0.20 -17.37 -5.97
N HIS A 91 -0.13 -17.89 -4.78
CA HIS A 91 0.71 -18.86 -4.05
C HIS A 91 0.80 -20.21 -4.75
N ALA A 92 -0.20 -20.60 -5.54
CA ALA A 92 -0.13 -21.83 -6.34
C ALA A 92 0.96 -21.78 -7.41
N VAL A 93 1.37 -20.59 -7.85
CA VAL A 93 2.45 -20.38 -8.83
C VAL A 93 3.78 -20.07 -8.15
N ASP A 94 3.77 -19.18 -7.16
CA ASP A 94 4.96 -18.83 -6.39
C ASP A 94 4.61 -18.79 -4.88
N ALA A 95 4.91 -19.87 -4.19
CA ALA A 95 4.66 -19.98 -2.75
C ALA A 95 5.47 -18.99 -1.88
N SER A 96 6.51 -18.38 -2.45
CA SER A 96 7.30 -17.34 -1.78
C SER A 96 6.76 -15.93 -1.99
N ALA A 97 5.86 -15.74 -2.94
CA ALA A 97 5.21 -14.46 -3.20
C ALA A 97 4.39 -13.98 -2.00
N LYS A 98 4.11 -12.69 -1.95
CA LYS A 98 3.26 -12.06 -0.94
C LYS A 98 2.16 -11.25 -1.61
N THR A 99 0.92 -11.48 -1.20
CA THR A 99 -0.19 -10.61 -1.61
C THR A 99 -0.34 -9.45 -0.65
N TRP A 100 -0.71 -8.31 -1.19
CA TRP A 100 -0.82 -7.05 -0.49
C TRP A 100 -2.08 -6.31 -0.92
N THR A 101 -2.74 -5.63 0.00
CA THR A 101 -3.81 -4.67 -0.28
C THR A 101 -3.72 -3.52 0.71
N VAL A 102 -4.06 -2.31 0.27
CA VAL A 102 -4.19 -1.17 1.16
C VAL A 102 -5.63 -1.05 1.65
N ASP A 103 -5.82 -0.51 2.83
CA ASP A 103 -7.13 -0.29 3.43
C ASP A 103 -7.15 1.00 4.25
N ASP A 104 -8.10 1.87 3.94
CA ASP A 104 -8.36 3.15 4.61
C ASP A 104 -9.60 3.10 5.51
N GLN A 105 -10.09 1.92 5.85
CA GLN A 105 -11.37 1.68 6.55
C GLN A 105 -11.66 2.61 7.75
N PHE A 106 -10.64 3.27 8.28
CA PHE A 106 -10.74 4.19 9.40
C PHE A 106 -11.20 5.60 9.00
N GLN A 107 -11.32 5.89 7.71
CA GLN A 107 -11.70 7.21 7.19
C GLN A 107 -13.15 7.26 6.70
N VAL A 108 -13.81 6.12 6.51
CA VAL A 108 -15.15 6.04 5.94
C VAL A 108 -16.21 6.39 6.97
N GLY A 109 -16.56 7.67 7.03
CA GLY A 109 -17.69 8.18 7.80
C GLY A 109 -17.53 8.06 9.32
N ASN A 110 -18.61 8.40 10.06
CA ASN A 110 -18.63 8.32 11.53
C ASN A 110 -18.88 6.90 12.07
N ALA A 111 -19.01 5.91 11.21
CA ALA A 111 -19.13 4.53 11.61
C ALA A 111 -17.73 3.94 11.78
N VAL A 112 -17.29 3.83 13.02
CA VAL A 112 -16.11 3.03 13.38
C VAL A 112 -16.42 1.60 12.93
N GLN A 113 -15.88 1.19 11.78
CA GLN A 113 -15.93 -0.22 11.40
C GLN A 113 -15.10 -0.99 12.43
N GLN A 114 -15.74 -1.93 13.10
CA GLN A 114 -15.06 -2.75 14.09
C GLN A 114 -14.25 -3.83 13.37
N GLY A 115 -12.95 -3.88 13.66
CA GLY A 115 -12.05 -4.90 13.16
C GLY A 115 -11.32 -4.52 11.87
N VAL A 116 -10.53 -5.44 11.38
CA VAL A 116 -9.77 -5.34 10.14
C VAL A 116 -10.24 -6.46 9.20
N PRO A 117 -11.24 -6.19 8.33
CA PRO A 117 -11.94 -7.21 7.57
C PRO A 117 -11.02 -8.05 6.67
N MET A 118 -10.00 -7.42 6.08
CA MET A 118 -9.08 -8.08 5.15
C MET A 118 -7.98 -8.90 5.84
N LYS A 119 -7.94 -8.91 7.19
CA LYS A 119 -6.98 -9.72 7.94
C LYS A 119 -7.08 -11.19 7.57
N GLY A 120 -5.97 -11.76 7.12
CA GLY A 120 -5.87 -13.17 6.71
C GLY A 120 -6.39 -13.45 5.30
N ALA A 121 -6.93 -12.48 4.61
CA ALA A 121 -7.30 -12.60 3.20
C ALA A 121 -6.11 -12.36 2.27
N VAL A 122 -5.15 -11.56 2.72
CA VAL A 122 -3.85 -11.29 2.07
C VAL A 122 -2.71 -11.51 3.06
N ASP A 123 -1.48 -11.59 2.57
CA ASP A 123 -0.30 -11.80 3.42
C ASP A 123 0.09 -10.55 4.20
N ILE A 124 -0.01 -9.37 3.60
CA ILE A 124 0.39 -8.09 4.18
C ILE A 124 -0.72 -7.07 3.95
N LEU A 125 -1.06 -6.31 4.99
CA LEU A 125 -2.00 -5.21 4.91
C LEU A 125 -1.26 -3.87 4.89
N GLY A 126 -1.58 -3.02 3.92
CA GLY A 126 -1.23 -1.61 3.93
C GLY A 126 -2.31 -0.78 4.62
N PHE A 127 -1.92 0.33 5.25
CA PHE A 127 -2.85 1.30 5.83
C PHE A 127 -2.45 2.71 5.41
N ASP A 128 -3.34 3.40 4.71
CA ASP A 128 -3.12 4.70 4.11
C ASP A 128 -3.97 5.79 4.75
N ILE A 129 -3.69 6.05 6.00
CA ILE A 129 -4.33 7.14 6.72
C ILE A 129 -3.67 8.46 6.33
N TYR A 130 -4.38 9.27 5.55
CA TYR A 130 -3.92 10.57 5.06
C TYR A 130 -4.38 11.71 5.98
N PRO A 131 -3.56 12.12 6.98
CA PRO A 131 -3.99 13.02 8.04
C PRO A 131 -4.07 14.49 7.61
N CYS A 132 -3.40 14.89 6.52
CA CYS A 132 -3.23 16.29 6.16
C CYS A 132 -4.26 16.72 5.10
N GLN A 133 -5.43 17.13 5.56
CA GLN A 133 -6.47 17.73 4.72
C GLN A 133 -6.34 19.28 4.70
N SER A 134 -7.41 19.98 4.44
CA SER A 134 -7.43 21.46 4.30
C SER A 134 -7.04 22.27 5.55
N GLY A 135 -6.94 21.60 6.72
CA GLY A 135 -6.54 22.19 8.01
C GLY A 135 -5.21 21.63 8.52
N PRO A 136 -4.96 21.71 9.84
CA PRO A 136 -3.89 20.98 10.50
C PRO A 136 -4.05 19.47 10.29
N CYS A 137 -2.94 18.72 10.26
CA CYS A 137 -3.00 17.28 10.12
C CYS A 137 -3.62 16.62 11.36
N ASP A 138 -4.58 15.71 11.17
CA ASP A 138 -5.20 14.90 12.24
C ASP A 138 -4.40 13.62 12.50
N TYR A 139 -3.32 13.72 13.25
CA TYR A 139 -2.53 12.54 13.63
C TYR A 139 -3.28 11.58 14.54
N ALA A 140 -4.34 12.03 15.24
CA ALA A 140 -5.17 11.13 16.03
C ALA A 140 -5.90 10.10 15.15
N ALA A 141 -6.08 10.36 13.86
CA ALA A 141 -6.57 9.36 12.92
C ALA A 141 -5.59 8.18 12.80
N ILE A 142 -4.29 8.45 12.71
CA ILE A 142 -3.24 7.43 12.69
C ILE A 142 -3.28 6.63 14.00
N ASP A 143 -3.34 7.30 15.14
CA ASP A 143 -3.35 6.64 16.46
C ASP A 143 -4.57 5.72 16.60
N ARG A 144 -5.73 6.13 16.11
CA ARG A 144 -6.95 5.29 16.07
C ARG A 144 -6.76 4.05 15.19
N ALA A 145 -6.17 4.22 14.01
CA ALA A 145 -5.87 3.10 13.12
C ALA A 145 -4.93 2.09 13.78
N VAL A 146 -3.84 2.56 14.39
CA VAL A 146 -2.89 1.72 15.14
C VAL A 146 -3.60 0.93 16.25
N GLN A 147 -4.49 1.56 17.01
CA GLN A 147 -5.26 0.87 18.05
C GLN A 147 -6.12 -0.26 17.47
N GLN A 148 -6.76 -0.05 16.33
CA GLN A 148 -7.57 -1.09 15.67
C GLN A 148 -6.72 -2.22 15.10
N ILE A 149 -5.57 -1.90 14.48
CA ILE A 149 -4.60 -2.88 13.98
C ILE A 149 -4.17 -3.81 15.12
N HIS A 150 -3.80 -3.25 16.28
CA HIS A 150 -3.39 -4.01 17.45
C HIS A 150 -4.56 -4.81 18.05
N ALA A 151 -5.74 -4.20 18.18
CA ALA A 151 -6.93 -4.90 18.70
C ALA A 151 -7.34 -6.08 17.80
N ALA A 152 -7.14 -5.96 16.50
CA ALA A 152 -7.38 -7.04 15.54
C ALA A 152 -6.24 -8.08 15.49
N HIS A 153 -5.14 -7.88 16.24
CA HIS A 153 -3.95 -8.74 16.19
C HIS A 153 -3.38 -8.92 14.77
N VAL A 154 -3.30 -7.84 13.99
CA VAL A 154 -2.61 -7.84 12.70
C VAL A 154 -1.10 -7.81 12.94
N THR A 155 -0.38 -8.80 12.42
CA THR A 155 1.07 -8.95 12.64
C THR A 155 1.91 -8.66 11.40
N SER A 156 1.29 -8.69 10.22
CA SER A 156 1.96 -8.41 8.94
C SER A 156 1.29 -7.20 8.30
N TRP A 157 1.87 -6.03 8.53
CA TRP A 157 1.30 -4.79 8.02
C TRP A 157 2.36 -3.72 7.76
N GLU A 158 2.01 -2.79 6.91
CA GLU A 158 2.79 -1.61 6.52
C GLU A 158 1.90 -0.37 6.55
N PHE A 159 2.48 0.81 6.62
CA PHE A 159 1.75 2.05 6.54
C PHE A 159 2.19 2.89 5.34
N ILE A 160 1.32 3.80 4.92
CA ILE A 160 1.57 4.70 3.81
C ILE A 160 1.63 6.13 4.33
N ILE A 161 2.73 6.82 4.06
CA ILE A 161 2.90 8.24 4.34
C ILE A 161 2.26 9.04 3.21
N GLN A 162 1.41 10.00 3.57
CA GLN A 162 0.87 10.98 2.63
C GLN A 162 1.99 11.91 2.17
N ASP A 163 2.23 11.98 0.88
CA ASP A 163 3.10 12.99 0.26
C ASP A 163 2.60 13.39 -1.13
N PHE A 164 1.36 13.83 -1.17
CA PHE A 164 0.66 14.30 -2.37
C PHE A 164 -0.34 15.40 -2.02
N SER A 165 -0.92 16.03 -3.05
CA SER A 165 -2.04 16.98 -2.92
C SER A 165 -3.13 16.63 -3.92
N SER A 166 -4.33 16.43 -3.43
CA SER A 166 -5.57 16.29 -4.20
C SER A 166 -6.73 16.60 -3.28
N ALA A 167 -7.64 17.46 -3.65
CA ALA A 167 -8.75 17.81 -2.77
C ALA A 167 -9.49 16.57 -2.22
N PRO A 168 -9.69 16.46 -0.89
CA PRO A 168 -9.49 17.48 0.14
C PRO A 168 -8.06 17.52 0.75
N TRP A 169 -7.13 16.67 0.31
CA TRP A 169 -5.77 16.58 0.84
C TRP A 169 -4.86 17.68 0.26
N ARG A 170 -3.98 18.21 1.09
CA ARG A 170 -2.93 19.13 0.72
C ARG A 170 -1.55 18.48 0.84
N TRP A 171 -0.54 19.07 0.20
CA TRP A 171 0.85 18.68 0.47
C TRP A 171 1.16 18.84 1.97
N PRO A 172 1.65 17.79 2.64
CA PRO A 172 2.23 17.95 3.97
C PRO A 172 3.49 18.81 3.90
N ALA A 173 3.76 19.59 4.95
CA ALA A 173 5.06 20.20 5.13
C ALA A 173 6.12 19.14 5.52
N PRO A 174 7.44 19.40 5.32
CA PRO A 174 8.50 18.44 5.70
C PRO A 174 8.42 17.94 7.15
N ALA A 175 8.09 18.82 8.10
CA ALA A 175 7.92 18.44 9.50
C ALA A 175 6.67 17.56 9.72
N GLU A 176 5.65 17.69 8.87
CA GLU A 176 4.44 16.87 8.94
C GLU A 176 4.68 15.47 8.35
N ILE A 177 5.57 15.32 7.37
CA ILE A 177 6.07 14.02 6.91
C ILE A 177 6.74 13.27 8.07
N GLN A 178 7.65 13.94 8.77
CA GLN A 178 8.32 13.37 9.94
C GLN A 178 7.33 13.00 11.04
N ALA A 179 6.35 13.87 11.31
CA ALA A 179 5.33 13.60 12.33
C ALA A 179 4.46 12.37 11.97
N GLN A 180 4.03 12.22 10.71
CA GLN A 180 3.34 11.00 10.26
C GLN A 180 4.18 9.76 10.58
N PHE A 181 5.45 9.75 10.16
CA PHE A 181 6.35 8.62 10.43
C PHE A 181 6.49 8.34 11.92
N ASP A 182 6.62 9.39 12.77
CA ASP A 182 6.77 9.25 14.21
C ASP A 182 5.57 8.59 14.89
N HIS A 183 4.35 8.80 14.39
CA HIS A 183 3.14 8.12 14.88
C HIS A 183 3.11 6.63 14.52
N TRP A 184 3.72 6.23 13.42
CA TRP A 184 3.71 4.85 12.93
C TRP A 184 4.91 4.00 13.37
N LYS A 185 6.13 4.56 13.38
CA LYS A 185 7.42 3.85 13.36
C LYS A 185 7.67 2.83 14.47
N SER A 186 7.05 3.04 15.64
CA SER A 186 7.26 2.16 16.82
C SER A 186 6.06 1.24 17.09
N GLN A 187 5.15 1.11 16.14
CA GLN A 187 3.88 0.41 16.32
C GLN A 187 3.90 -1.04 15.80
N GLY A 188 5.05 -1.53 15.36
CA GLY A 188 5.21 -2.91 14.89
C GLY A 188 4.94 -3.13 13.40
N ALA A 189 4.90 -2.07 12.61
CA ALA A 189 4.87 -2.16 11.14
C ALA A 189 6.14 -2.82 10.60
N MET A 190 6.02 -3.60 9.52
CA MET A 190 7.14 -4.23 8.83
C MET A 190 7.95 -3.24 7.98
N GLY A 191 7.32 -2.16 7.55
CA GLY A 191 7.88 -1.14 6.70
C GLY A 191 6.86 -0.05 6.42
N TYR A 192 7.20 0.81 5.46
CA TYR A 192 6.30 1.87 5.04
C TYR A 192 6.46 2.19 3.54
N TRP A 193 5.43 2.78 2.98
CA TRP A 193 5.39 3.33 1.65
C TRP A 193 5.20 4.85 1.69
N VAL A 194 5.47 5.51 0.58
CA VAL A 194 5.17 6.93 0.40
C VAL A 194 4.24 7.07 -0.80
N TYR A 195 3.06 7.58 -0.60
CA TYR A 195 2.18 7.96 -1.68
C TYR A 195 2.17 9.51 -1.80
N ALA A 196 2.73 10.09 -2.87
CA ALA A 196 3.24 9.36 -3.99
C ALA A 196 4.53 9.96 -4.56
N TRP A 197 5.32 9.15 -5.25
CA TRP A 197 6.47 9.65 -6.00
C TRP A 197 6.04 10.54 -7.19
N ASP A 198 4.98 10.13 -7.89
CA ASP A 198 4.31 10.89 -8.96
C ASP A 198 2.79 10.66 -8.83
N TYR A 199 2.04 11.72 -8.65
CA TYR A 199 0.59 11.68 -8.60
C TYR A 199 0.02 12.81 -9.44
N GLN A 200 -0.66 12.46 -10.55
CA GLN A 200 -1.28 13.40 -11.47
C GLN A 200 -0.31 14.51 -11.95
N GLY A 201 0.96 14.13 -12.23
CA GLY A 201 2.01 15.05 -12.64
C GLY A 201 2.64 15.86 -11.50
N GLN A 202 2.23 15.63 -10.27
CA GLN A 202 2.85 16.19 -9.08
C GLN A 202 3.95 15.26 -8.60
N GLN A 203 5.20 15.61 -8.83
CA GLN A 203 6.34 14.74 -8.55
C GLN A 203 7.05 15.12 -7.25
N LEU A 204 7.29 14.16 -6.38
CA LEU A 204 8.05 14.34 -5.14
C LEU A 204 9.45 14.92 -5.38
N ILE A 205 10.07 14.59 -6.51
CA ILE A 205 11.38 15.15 -6.89
C ILE A 205 11.36 16.69 -6.97
N ASN A 206 10.19 17.29 -7.23
CA ASN A 206 9.98 18.71 -7.30
C ASN A 206 9.60 19.35 -5.94
N GLN A 207 9.58 18.54 -4.86
CA GLN A 207 9.32 18.93 -3.48
C GLN A 207 10.59 18.70 -2.63
N PRO A 208 11.63 19.54 -2.77
CA PRO A 208 12.95 19.25 -2.18
C PRO A 208 12.93 19.14 -0.65
N GLY A 209 12.03 19.87 0.02
CA GLY A 209 11.87 19.79 1.47
C GLY A 209 11.31 18.43 1.92
N ASN A 210 10.26 17.96 1.26
CA ASN A 210 9.63 16.67 1.54
C ASN A 210 10.59 15.52 1.20
N LEU A 211 11.26 15.61 0.06
CA LEU A 211 12.27 14.63 -0.33
C LEU A 211 13.44 14.57 0.68
N ALA A 212 13.83 15.70 1.28
CA ALA A 212 14.84 15.74 2.32
C ALA A 212 14.35 15.08 3.62
N ALA A 213 13.08 15.30 4.02
CA ALA A 213 12.47 14.63 5.17
C ALA A 213 12.43 13.10 4.97
N ILE A 214 12.02 12.63 3.79
CA ILE A 214 12.04 11.18 3.47
C ILE A 214 13.46 10.60 3.53
N ARG A 215 14.46 11.31 3.00
CA ARG A 215 15.87 10.87 3.12
C ARG A 215 16.32 10.74 4.56
N GLN A 216 15.91 11.67 5.42
CA GLN A 216 16.23 11.62 6.85
C GLN A 216 15.56 10.42 7.54
N ILE A 217 14.32 10.10 7.19
CA ILE A 217 13.61 8.92 7.70
C ILE A 217 14.34 7.63 7.29
N ASN A 218 14.90 7.59 6.08
CA ASN A 218 15.58 6.42 5.51
C ASN A 218 17.06 6.29 5.91
N SER A 219 17.61 7.23 6.65
CA SER A 219 19.03 7.21 7.07
C SER A 219 19.22 6.53 8.43
#